data_8fa82136a9991a1a9340dcbff92f3c9f
#
_entry.id   8fa82136a9991a1a9340dcbff92f3c9f
#
_cell.length_a   1.000
_cell.length_b   1.000
_cell.length_c   1.000
_cell.angle_alpha   90.00
_cell.angle_beta   90.00
_cell.angle_gamma   90.00
#
_symmetry.space_group_name_H-M   'P 1'
#
loop_
_entity.id
_entity.type
_entity.pdbx_description
1 polymer ?
#
loop_
_entity_poly.entity_id
_entity_poly.type
_entity_poly.pdbx_seq_one_letter_code
_entity_poly.pdbx_strand_id
1 'polypeptide(L)'
;MTSPVPAVLVANLPEAAVLLDVREDDEWAAGHAPGAVHIPMGQLPQRLDELATTFPDRQVPVVCRSGGRSARVTAYLVETGWQAVNVDGGMRAWAAGGRPMVADSGAEPRVL
;
A
#
# COMPACT_ATOMS: atom_id res chain seq x y z
N MET A 1 -6.46 17.43 -18.86
CA MET A 1 -6.31 17.65 -17.42
C MET A 1 -6.59 16.36 -16.68
N THR A 2 -5.66 15.93 -15.86
CA THR A 2 -5.81 14.69 -15.11
C THR A 2 -6.56 14.95 -13.80
N SER A 3 -7.51 14.06 -13.48
CA SER A 3 -8.17 14.11 -12.18
C SER A 3 -7.18 13.79 -11.07
N PRO A 4 -7.33 14.38 -9.87
CA PRO A 4 -6.51 14.00 -8.73
C PRO A 4 -6.69 12.52 -8.42
N VAL A 5 -5.61 11.88 -7.99
CA VAL A 5 -5.67 10.50 -7.53
C VAL A 5 -6.39 10.48 -6.18
N PRO A 6 -7.38 9.59 -5.98
CA PRO A 6 -8.02 9.45 -4.67
C PRO A 6 -6.98 9.14 -3.60
N ALA A 7 -7.08 9.80 -2.46
CA ALA A 7 -6.10 9.68 -1.40
C ALA A 7 -6.75 9.67 -0.02
N VAL A 8 -6.06 9.07 0.94
CA VAL A 8 -6.47 9.00 2.33
C VAL A 8 -5.26 9.23 3.23
N LEU A 9 -5.44 9.94 4.32
CA LEU A 9 -4.37 10.08 5.33
C LEU A 9 -4.29 8.81 6.16
N VAL A 10 -3.08 8.47 6.61
CA VAL A 10 -2.86 7.32 7.51
C VAL A 10 -3.78 7.42 8.73
N ALA A 11 -3.92 8.61 9.30
CA ALA A 11 -4.75 8.81 10.50
C ALA A 11 -6.23 8.45 10.28
N ASN A 12 -6.69 8.47 9.04
CA ASN A 12 -8.09 8.19 8.69
C ASN A 12 -8.33 6.74 8.26
N LEU A 13 -7.29 5.92 8.20
CA LEU A 13 -7.45 4.51 7.90
C LEU A 13 -7.96 3.76 9.13
N PRO A 14 -8.92 2.83 8.96
CA PRO A 14 -9.30 1.93 10.06
C PRO A 14 -8.09 1.11 10.55
N GLU A 15 -8.09 0.75 11.83
CA GLU A 15 -7.00 -0.08 12.39
C GLU A 15 -6.89 -1.43 11.68
N ALA A 16 -8.00 -1.99 11.25
CA ALA A 16 -8.04 -3.29 10.56
C ALA A 16 -7.86 -3.18 9.05
N ALA A 17 -7.49 -2.01 8.52
CA ALA A 17 -7.30 -1.84 7.10
C ALA A 17 -6.20 -2.76 6.57
N VAL A 18 -6.49 -3.45 5.46
CA VAL A 18 -5.51 -4.27 4.75
C VAL A 18 -4.93 -3.43 3.63
N LEU A 19 -3.61 -3.23 3.66
CA LEU A 19 -2.92 -2.39 2.68
C LEU A 19 -2.37 -3.24 1.54
N LEU A 20 -2.36 -2.67 0.34
CA LEU A 20 -1.54 -3.18 -0.77
C LEU A 20 -0.22 -2.41 -0.75
N ASP A 21 0.86 -3.09 -0.43
CA ASP A 21 2.21 -2.51 -0.40
C ASP A 21 2.91 -2.81 -1.72
N VAL A 22 3.28 -1.76 -2.45
CA VAL A 22 3.84 -1.88 -3.80
C VAL A 22 5.33 -1.58 -3.85
N ARG A 23 5.99 -1.59 -2.69
CA ARG A 23 7.44 -1.37 -2.57
C ARG A 23 8.23 -2.58 -3.03
N GLU A 24 9.56 -2.41 -3.12
CA GLU A 24 10.45 -3.50 -3.47
C GLU A 24 10.64 -4.47 -2.30
N ASP A 25 11.21 -5.65 -2.59
CA ASP A 25 11.33 -6.74 -1.62
C ASP A 25 12.14 -6.36 -0.39
N ASP A 26 13.23 -5.60 -0.56
CA ASP A 26 14.08 -5.18 0.56
C ASP A 26 13.36 -4.18 1.48
N GLU A 27 12.58 -3.28 0.90
CA GLU A 27 11.78 -2.33 1.67
C GLU A 27 10.72 -3.07 2.51
N TRP A 28 10.04 -4.01 1.89
CA TRP A 28 9.03 -4.84 2.55
C TRP A 28 9.63 -5.64 3.70
N ALA A 29 10.74 -6.33 3.44
CA ALA A 29 11.38 -7.19 4.44
C ALA A 29 11.86 -6.40 5.66
N ALA A 30 12.30 -5.16 5.48
CA ALA A 30 12.79 -4.32 6.57
C ALA A 30 11.68 -3.83 7.51
N GLY A 31 10.45 -3.71 7.00
CA GLY A 31 9.31 -3.33 7.82
C GLY A 31 8.07 -3.06 6.99
N HIS A 32 6.95 -3.66 7.39
CA HIS A 32 5.66 -3.49 6.71
C HIS A 32 4.51 -3.58 7.72
N ALA A 33 3.34 -3.13 7.31
CA ALA A 33 2.15 -3.22 8.15
C ALA A 33 1.74 -4.69 8.31
N PRO A 34 1.34 -5.14 9.52
CA PRO A 34 0.86 -6.51 9.70
C PRO A 34 -0.36 -6.77 8.82
N GLY A 35 -0.38 -7.93 8.18
CA GLY A 35 -1.50 -8.32 7.32
C GLY A 35 -1.54 -7.66 5.95
N ALA A 36 -0.61 -6.77 5.64
CA ALA A 36 -0.55 -6.16 4.31
C ALA A 36 -0.23 -7.19 3.24
N VAL A 37 -0.70 -6.92 2.01
CA VAL A 37 -0.41 -7.74 0.85
C VAL A 37 0.73 -7.08 0.08
N HIS A 38 1.76 -7.85 -0.25
CA HIS A 38 2.92 -7.33 -0.96
C HIS A 38 2.89 -7.73 -2.43
N ILE A 39 2.76 -6.75 -3.31
CA ILE A 39 2.92 -6.94 -4.76
C ILE A 39 3.74 -5.76 -5.26
N PRO A 40 5.03 -5.95 -5.56
CA PRO A 40 5.86 -4.86 -6.10
C PRO A 40 5.22 -4.23 -7.33
N MET A 41 5.35 -2.92 -7.46
CA MET A 41 4.69 -2.15 -8.52
C MET A 41 4.92 -2.75 -9.90
N GLY A 42 6.15 -3.22 -10.19
CA GLY A 42 6.50 -3.79 -11.50
C GLY A 42 5.84 -5.13 -11.79
N GLN A 43 5.30 -5.81 -10.78
CA GLN A 43 4.66 -7.12 -10.93
C GLN A 43 3.13 -7.03 -10.92
N LEU A 44 2.58 -5.86 -10.65
CA LEU A 44 1.14 -5.74 -10.42
C LEU A 44 0.30 -6.16 -11.63
N PRO A 45 0.62 -5.76 -12.88
CA PRO A 45 -0.22 -6.14 -14.02
C PRO A 45 -0.38 -7.65 -14.19
N GLN A 46 0.64 -8.44 -13.87
CA GLN A 46 0.59 -9.90 -13.99
C GLN A 46 -0.10 -10.57 -12.80
N ARG A 47 -0.32 -9.83 -11.71
CA ARG A 47 -0.81 -10.39 -10.44
C ARG A 47 -2.16 -9.82 -10.01
N LEU A 48 -2.92 -9.24 -10.92
CA LEU A 48 -4.24 -8.68 -10.62
C LEU A 48 -5.23 -9.70 -10.06
N ASP A 49 -5.09 -10.97 -10.43
CA ASP A 49 -5.95 -12.04 -9.91
C ASP A 49 -5.78 -12.21 -8.40
N GLU A 50 -4.56 -12.07 -7.89
CA GLU A 50 -4.31 -12.13 -6.44
C GLU A 50 -5.02 -10.98 -5.74
N LEU A 51 -5.01 -9.81 -6.36
CA LEU A 51 -5.67 -8.62 -5.83
C LEU A 51 -7.17 -8.83 -5.72
N ALA A 52 -7.79 -9.40 -6.74
CA ALA A 52 -9.23 -9.66 -6.77
C ALA A 52 -9.64 -10.64 -5.66
N THR A 53 -8.79 -11.64 -5.37
CA THR A 53 -9.04 -12.60 -4.30
C THR A 53 -8.94 -11.92 -2.91
N THR A 54 -7.94 -11.08 -2.72
CA THR A 54 -7.67 -10.43 -1.43
C THR A 54 -8.66 -9.30 -1.14
N PHE A 55 -9.05 -8.55 -2.17
CA PHE A 55 -9.94 -7.39 -2.05
C PHE A 55 -11.21 -7.62 -2.88
N PRO A 56 -12.10 -8.54 -2.44
CA PRO A 56 -13.27 -8.91 -3.25
C PRO A 56 -14.26 -7.76 -3.47
N ASP A 57 -14.30 -6.77 -2.58
CA ASP A 57 -15.13 -5.58 -2.74
C ASP A 57 -14.41 -4.48 -3.55
N ARG A 58 -13.22 -4.76 -4.04
CA ARG A 58 -12.39 -3.87 -4.87
C ARG A 58 -11.96 -2.56 -4.20
N GLN A 59 -12.05 -2.48 -2.88
CA GLN A 59 -11.57 -1.31 -2.13
C GLN A 59 -10.12 -1.57 -1.69
N VAL A 60 -9.18 -0.78 -2.21
CA VAL A 60 -7.76 -1.04 -2.03
C VAL A 60 -7.02 0.20 -1.57
N PRO A 61 -6.58 0.27 -0.30
CA PRO A 61 -5.60 1.28 0.11
C PRO A 61 -4.20 0.88 -0.36
N VAL A 62 -3.56 1.73 -1.15
CA VAL A 62 -2.25 1.44 -1.76
C VAL A 62 -1.18 2.26 -1.06
N VAL A 63 -0.10 1.59 -0.63
CA VAL A 63 0.99 2.25 0.10
C VAL A 63 2.34 1.98 -0.54
N CYS A 64 3.20 2.99 -0.53
CA CYS A 64 4.61 2.84 -0.80
C CYS A 64 5.40 3.54 0.31
N ARG A 65 6.64 3.98 0.04
CA ARG A 65 7.45 4.65 1.06
C ARG A 65 6.87 6.00 1.46
N SER A 66 6.58 6.87 0.49
CA SER A 66 6.17 8.26 0.73
C SER A 66 4.95 8.72 -0.08
N GLY A 67 4.43 7.89 -0.98
CA GLY A 67 3.20 8.16 -1.73
C GLY A 67 3.33 8.28 -3.25
N GLY A 68 4.55 8.36 -3.80
CA GLY A 68 4.74 8.59 -5.24
C GLY A 68 4.42 7.37 -6.11
N ARG A 69 5.03 6.23 -5.79
CA ARG A 69 4.79 4.98 -6.52
C ARG A 69 3.34 4.50 -6.34
N SER A 70 2.83 4.61 -5.11
CA SER A 70 1.46 4.18 -4.81
C SER A 70 0.42 5.07 -5.49
N ALA A 71 0.70 6.35 -5.69
CA ALA A 71 -0.19 7.21 -6.47
C ALA A 71 -0.34 6.72 -7.92
N ARG A 72 0.77 6.30 -8.53
CA ARG A 72 0.75 5.73 -9.89
C ARG A 72 -0.06 4.44 -9.96
N VAL A 73 0.14 3.56 -8.98
CA VAL A 73 -0.62 2.29 -8.89
C VAL A 73 -2.10 2.58 -8.67
N THR A 74 -2.41 3.53 -7.79
CA THR A 74 -3.80 3.91 -7.52
C THR A 74 -4.49 4.39 -8.81
N ALA A 75 -3.83 5.26 -9.58
CA ALA A 75 -4.37 5.74 -10.84
C ALA A 75 -4.66 4.59 -11.82
N TYR A 76 -3.73 3.65 -11.95
CA TYR A 76 -3.89 2.47 -12.79
C TYR A 76 -5.09 1.62 -12.34
N LEU A 77 -5.20 1.37 -11.04
CA LEU A 77 -6.29 0.55 -10.50
C LEU A 77 -7.64 1.23 -10.71
N VAL A 78 -7.72 2.54 -10.46
CA VAL A 78 -8.97 3.29 -10.70
C VAL A 78 -9.39 3.18 -12.16
N GLU A 79 -8.47 3.31 -13.10
CA GLU A 79 -8.77 3.17 -14.54
C GLU A 79 -9.26 1.77 -14.90
N THR A 80 -8.87 0.75 -14.13
CA THR A 80 -9.26 -0.64 -14.40
C THR A 80 -10.45 -1.09 -13.54
N GLY A 81 -11.15 -0.16 -12.90
CA GLY A 81 -12.43 -0.45 -12.22
C GLY A 81 -12.33 -0.70 -10.71
N TRP A 82 -11.17 -0.43 -10.10
CA TRP A 82 -10.99 -0.60 -8.66
C TRP A 82 -11.31 0.68 -7.91
N GLN A 83 -11.76 0.55 -6.66
CA GLN A 83 -11.88 1.67 -5.74
C GLN A 83 -10.58 1.76 -4.93
N ALA A 84 -9.53 2.24 -5.57
CA ALA A 84 -8.24 2.35 -4.95
C ALA A 84 -8.04 3.76 -4.40
N VAL A 85 -7.32 3.86 -3.28
CA VAL A 85 -6.94 5.14 -2.69
C VAL A 85 -5.46 5.10 -2.37
N ASN A 86 -4.77 6.22 -2.61
CA ASN A 86 -3.37 6.36 -2.25
C ASN A 86 -3.28 6.71 -0.76
N VAL A 87 -2.46 5.97 -0.02
CA VAL A 87 -2.17 6.31 1.38
C VAL A 87 -1.12 7.42 1.39
N ASP A 88 -1.58 8.65 1.63
CA ASP A 88 -0.71 9.82 1.63
C ASP A 88 0.35 9.72 2.73
N GLY A 89 1.59 10.05 2.35
CA GLY A 89 2.72 9.94 3.26
C GLY A 89 3.30 8.54 3.36
N GLY A 90 2.59 7.52 2.89
CA GLY A 90 3.08 6.15 2.79
C GLY A 90 3.51 5.54 4.13
N MET A 91 4.44 4.59 4.06
CA MET A 91 4.97 3.93 5.26
C MET A 91 5.74 4.88 6.18
N ARG A 92 6.27 5.97 5.65
CA ARG A 92 6.88 7.02 6.49
C ARG A 92 5.86 7.62 7.46
N ALA A 93 4.69 8.00 6.95
CA ALA A 93 3.61 8.52 7.79
C ALA A 93 3.04 7.46 8.72
N TRP A 94 2.96 6.21 8.25
CA TRP A 94 2.51 5.08 9.06
C TRP A 94 3.40 4.92 10.30
N ALA A 95 4.72 4.88 10.11
CA ALA A 95 5.68 4.74 11.20
C ALA A 95 5.67 5.96 12.12
N ALA A 96 5.62 7.18 11.56
CA ALA A 96 5.57 8.41 12.33
C ALA A 96 4.32 8.50 13.20
N GLY A 97 3.21 7.91 12.75
CA GLY A 97 1.95 7.83 13.50
C GLY A 97 1.93 6.73 14.54
N GLY A 98 3.02 5.99 14.70
CA GLY A 98 3.11 4.92 15.71
C GLY A 98 2.30 3.68 15.40
N ARG A 99 1.88 3.48 14.16
CA ARG A 99 1.12 2.29 13.81
C ARG A 99 2.00 1.04 13.76
N PRO A 100 1.44 -0.14 14.04
CA PRO A 100 2.25 -1.36 14.15
C PRO A 100 2.93 -1.74 12.84
N MET A 101 4.16 -2.25 12.97
CA MET A 101 4.94 -2.78 11.86
C MET A 101 5.63 -4.06 12.30
N VAL A 102 5.93 -4.92 11.34
CA VAL A 102 6.73 -6.14 11.53
C VAL A 102 7.81 -6.20 10.47
N ALA A 103 8.93 -6.86 10.80
CA ALA A 103 10.01 -7.16 9.87
C ALA A 103 10.10 -8.66 9.66
N ASP A 104 10.45 -9.10 8.45
CA ASP A 104 10.54 -10.53 8.12
C ASP A 104 11.56 -11.27 8.98
N SER A 105 12.65 -10.60 9.35
CA SER A 105 13.70 -11.19 10.18
C SER A 105 13.34 -11.27 11.66
N GLY A 106 12.25 -10.65 12.09
CA GLY A 106 11.91 -10.48 13.51
C GLY A 106 12.68 -9.37 14.19
N ALA A 107 13.53 -8.64 13.48
CA ALA A 107 14.24 -7.47 14.00
C ALA A 107 13.30 -6.29 14.19
N GLU A 108 13.80 -5.20 14.77
CA GLU A 108 13.05 -3.95 14.88
C GLU A 108 12.66 -3.46 13.48
N PRO A 109 11.36 -3.33 13.18
CA PRO A 109 10.95 -2.89 11.84
C PRO A 109 11.32 -1.43 11.59
N ARG A 110 11.63 -1.15 10.33
CA ARG A 110 12.01 0.20 9.89
C ARG A 110 11.56 0.46 8.46
N VAL A 111 11.45 1.73 8.11
CA VAL A 111 11.18 2.16 6.74
C VAL A 111 12.50 2.58 6.10
N LEU A 112 12.90 1.86 5.05
CA LEU A 112 14.14 2.16 4.35
C LEU A 112 14.05 3.49 3.58
#